data_a7ecd32d7a5f12933d4e6343274438e4
#
_entry.id   a7ecd32d7a5f12933d4e6343274438e4
#
_cell.length_a   1.000
_cell.length_b   1.000
_cell.length_c   1.000
_cell.angle_alpha   90.00
_cell.angle_beta   90.00
_cell.angle_gamma   90.00
#
_symmetry.space_group_name_H-M   'P 1'
#
loop_
_entity.id
_entity.type
_entity.pdbx_description
1 polymer ?
#
loop_
_entity_poly.entity_id
_entity_poly.type
_entity_poly.pdbx_seq_one_letter_code
_entity_poly.pdbx_strand_id
1 'polypeptide(L)'
;ILQIGSRNWSHIYELPENMDWHFFWPGSTTAIKKVMKMEGLRTFSAVLVENPEHLSDLIPLMRKITPYTIFYPDTDKPQSKDIQNFLKKTCAQATDFSNPAELLRLLSKALFRGQYGDKLVPIDMIVNPAFTGKVRYNGYENLELLGKYGQDFRPLISWKYNIRASEFNPVELWFEYEKDWTCDIRLIVRNIQDGSTANFVKERVFTVEDMKSALVLDDDFSSFISVSLEARGEGHLKIGALHQRLTRYQFGKYVLGGGIIHNEKREEINYFFYPGDFKPPLNIYFSGYRRAEGFEGFGMIRSFGAPFLLFQDPRIDGGAFYLGDDCLENGVRNIIQEHLDLLGFSNKELIFSGISMGTYGAMYYSSFFEPKAVIVSKPLTNLGLIAERGRLEAPGLF
;
A
#
# COMPACT_ATOMS: atom_id res chain seq x y z
N ILE A 1 -14.09 -17.84 -3.73
CA ILE A 1 -12.80 -18.48 -3.52
C ILE A 1 -12.77 -19.82 -4.22
N LEU A 2 -11.64 -20.14 -4.90
CA LEU A 2 -11.35 -21.48 -5.42
C LEU A 2 -10.30 -22.13 -4.51
N GLN A 3 -10.56 -23.34 -4.01
CA GLN A 3 -9.56 -24.16 -3.33
C GLN A 3 -9.24 -25.40 -4.15
N ILE A 4 -7.95 -25.70 -4.30
CA ILE A 4 -7.43 -26.97 -4.85
C ILE A 4 -6.61 -27.66 -3.76
N GLY A 5 -7.05 -28.84 -3.32
CA GLY A 5 -6.40 -29.52 -2.19
C GLY A 5 -6.93 -30.91 -1.93
N SER A 6 -6.43 -31.53 -0.85
CA SER A 6 -6.78 -32.86 -0.40
C SER A 6 -7.98 -32.88 0.58
N ARG A 7 -8.34 -31.74 1.15
CA ARG A 7 -9.43 -31.60 2.12
C ARG A 7 -10.21 -30.35 1.82
N ASN A 8 -11.54 -30.43 1.84
CA ASN A 8 -12.39 -29.26 1.68
C ASN A 8 -12.43 -28.44 2.97
N TRP A 9 -11.85 -27.25 2.97
CA TRP A 9 -11.78 -26.39 4.14
C TRP A 9 -13.14 -25.88 4.59
N SER A 10 -14.13 -25.76 3.68
CA SER A 10 -15.48 -25.37 4.06
C SER A 10 -16.20 -26.39 4.96
N HIS A 11 -15.70 -27.63 5.05
CA HIS A 11 -16.22 -28.65 5.96
C HIS A 11 -15.48 -28.71 7.30
N ILE A 12 -14.33 -28.00 7.42
CA ILE A 12 -13.43 -28.09 8.57
C ILE A 12 -13.42 -26.77 9.35
N TYR A 13 -13.49 -25.66 8.63
CA TYR A 13 -13.41 -24.31 9.19
C TYR A 13 -14.71 -23.56 8.91
N GLU A 14 -15.09 -22.69 9.83
CA GLU A 14 -16.17 -21.73 9.62
C GLU A 14 -15.72 -20.71 8.57
N LEU A 15 -16.47 -20.62 7.47
CA LEU A 15 -16.17 -19.66 6.41
C LEU A 15 -16.75 -18.29 6.76
N PRO A 16 -16.02 -17.19 6.52
CA PRO A 16 -16.57 -15.86 6.58
C PRO A 16 -17.80 -15.69 5.64
N GLU A 17 -18.85 -15.01 6.12
CA GLU A 17 -20.13 -14.86 5.39
C GLU A 17 -20.00 -14.27 3.98
N ASN A 18 -18.93 -13.49 3.73
CA ASN A 18 -18.67 -12.86 2.43
C ASN A 18 -17.88 -13.77 1.46
N MET A 19 -17.73 -15.07 1.73
CA MET A 19 -16.96 -16.00 0.92
C MET A 19 -17.84 -17.11 0.30
N ASP A 20 -18.05 -17.04 -1.02
CA ASP A 20 -18.51 -18.20 -1.79
C ASP A 20 -17.36 -19.15 -2.02
N TRP A 21 -17.57 -20.47 -1.86
CA TRP A 21 -16.50 -21.47 -1.82
C TRP A 21 -16.68 -22.55 -2.88
N HIS A 22 -15.61 -22.79 -3.68
CA HIS A 22 -15.52 -23.87 -4.64
C HIS A 22 -14.30 -24.73 -4.33
N PHE A 23 -14.55 -25.98 -4.00
CA PHE A 23 -13.48 -26.96 -3.73
C PHE A 23 -13.33 -27.95 -4.89
N PHE A 24 -12.09 -28.23 -5.26
CA PHE A 24 -11.73 -29.23 -6.25
C PHE A 24 -10.52 -30.06 -5.80
N TRP A 25 -10.57 -31.33 -6.13
CA TRP A 25 -9.42 -32.22 -6.01
C TRP A 25 -8.38 -31.87 -7.09
N PRO A 26 -7.08 -32.17 -6.84
CA PRO A 26 -6.05 -32.09 -7.88
C PRO A 26 -6.44 -32.86 -9.15
N GLY A 27 -6.08 -32.35 -10.32
CA GLY A 27 -6.45 -32.93 -11.62
C GLY A 27 -7.83 -32.48 -12.15
N SER A 28 -8.49 -31.51 -11.51
CA SER A 28 -9.87 -31.11 -11.83
C SER A 28 -10.02 -29.94 -12.81
N THR A 29 -9.02 -29.61 -13.62
CA THR A 29 -9.07 -28.45 -14.55
C THR A 29 -10.36 -28.36 -15.39
N THR A 30 -10.84 -29.52 -15.91
CA THR A 30 -12.08 -29.56 -16.73
C THR A 30 -13.31 -29.24 -15.90
N ALA A 31 -13.39 -29.74 -14.66
CA ALA A 31 -14.49 -29.45 -13.75
C ALA A 31 -14.52 -27.97 -13.36
N ILE A 32 -13.38 -27.37 -13.07
CA ILE A 32 -13.24 -25.94 -12.78
C ILE A 32 -13.76 -25.10 -13.97
N LYS A 33 -13.37 -25.42 -15.19
CA LYS A 33 -13.86 -24.72 -16.40
C LYS A 33 -15.36 -24.83 -16.56
N LYS A 34 -15.94 -26.02 -16.25
CA LYS A 34 -17.39 -26.26 -16.32
C LYS A 34 -18.13 -25.40 -15.31
N VAL A 35 -17.70 -25.37 -14.05
CA VAL A 35 -18.32 -24.54 -13.00
C VAL A 35 -18.23 -23.07 -13.36
N MET A 36 -17.06 -22.56 -13.78
CA MET A 36 -16.92 -21.18 -14.23
C MET A 36 -17.91 -20.81 -15.34
N LYS A 37 -18.14 -21.74 -16.28
CA LYS A 37 -19.10 -21.52 -17.39
C LYS A 37 -20.55 -21.54 -16.90
N MET A 38 -20.90 -22.47 -16.02
CA MET A 38 -22.27 -22.64 -15.51
C MET A 38 -22.71 -21.47 -14.65
N GLU A 39 -21.79 -20.95 -13.81
CA GLU A 39 -22.05 -19.84 -12.90
C GLU A 39 -21.73 -18.46 -13.50
N GLY A 40 -21.27 -18.42 -14.75
CA GLY A 40 -20.90 -17.15 -15.41
C GLY A 40 -19.68 -16.46 -14.79
N LEU A 41 -18.83 -17.19 -14.07
CA LEU A 41 -17.65 -16.65 -13.40
C LEU A 41 -16.57 -16.26 -14.42
N ARG A 42 -16.15 -15.01 -14.37
CA ARG A 42 -15.01 -14.52 -15.18
C ARG A 42 -13.67 -14.83 -14.56
N THR A 43 -13.60 -14.74 -13.22
CA THR A 43 -12.40 -15.00 -12.41
C THR A 43 -12.84 -15.38 -10.99
N PHE A 44 -11.90 -15.91 -10.20
CA PHE A 44 -12.04 -16.07 -8.75
C PHE A 44 -11.38 -14.88 -8.02
N SER A 45 -11.93 -14.48 -6.89
CA SER A 45 -11.37 -13.43 -6.05
C SER A 45 -10.07 -13.87 -5.41
N ALA A 46 -9.95 -15.16 -5.06
CA ALA A 46 -8.73 -15.81 -4.64
C ALA A 46 -8.72 -17.30 -5.03
N VAL A 47 -7.51 -17.84 -5.16
CA VAL A 47 -7.25 -19.26 -5.42
C VAL A 47 -6.29 -19.76 -4.35
N LEU A 48 -6.69 -20.74 -3.56
CA LEU A 48 -5.90 -21.39 -2.53
C LEU A 48 -5.44 -22.76 -3.04
N VAL A 49 -4.15 -23.02 -3.05
CA VAL A 49 -3.57 -24.28 -3.51
C VAL A 49 -2.71 -24.88 -2.41
N GLU A 50 -3.17 -25.98 -1.80
CA GLU A 50 -2.50 -26.61 -0.64
C GLU A 50 -1.12 -27.21 -0.95
N ASN A 51 -0.87 -27.60 -2.19
CA ASN A 51 0.42 -28.11 -2.63
C ASN A 51 0.82 -27.40 -3.94
N PRO A 52 1.99 -26.75 -4.01
CA PRO A 52 2.44 -26.01 -5.18
C PRO A 52 2.47 -26.84 -6.48
N GLU A 53 2.68 -28.15 -6.44
CA GLU A 53 2.64 -29.00 -7.63
C GLU A 53 1.25 -29.08 -8.28
N HIS A 54 0.18 -28.86 -7.51
CA HIS A 54 -1.19 -28.80 -8.03
C HIS A 54 -1.51 -27.49 -8.79
N LEU A 55 -0.61 -26.51 -8.79
CA LEU A 55 -0.71 -25.31 -9.62
C LEU A 55 -0.72 -25.62 -11.13
N SER A 56 -0.25 -26.81 -11.51
CA SER A 56 -0.33 -27.32 -12.89
C SER A 56 -1.77 -27.30 -13.42
N ASP A 57 -2.79 -27.53 -12.57
CA ASP A 57 -4.20 -27.47 -12.92
C ASP A 57 -4.68 -26.09 -13.37
N LEU A 58 -4.01 -25.05 -12.92
CA LEU A 58 -4.34 -23.65 -13.18
C LEU A 58 -3.66 -23.10 -14.44
N ILE A 59 -2.60 -23.74 -14.94
CA ILE A 59 -1.87 -23.27 -16.14
C ILE A 59 -2.83 -23.06 -17.32
N PRO A 60 -3.77 -23.99 -17.64
CA PRO A 60 -4.74 -23.79 -18.72
C PRO A 60 -5.80 -22.71 -18.43
N LEU A 61 -5.84 -22.17 -17.20
CA LEU A 61 -6.76 -21.15 -16.74
C LEU A 61 -6.08 -19.78 -16.53
N MET A 62 -4.77 -19.67 -16.78
CA MET A 62 -3.96 -18.50 -16.45
C MET A 62 -4.60 -17.16 -16.89
N ARG A 63 -5.21 -17.10 -18.08
CA ARG A 63 -5.88 -15.88 -18.59
C ARG A 63 -7.15 -15.49 -17.81
N LYS A 64 -7.68 -16.38 -16.97
CA LYS A 64 -8.85 -16.17 -16.12
C LYS A 64 -8.51 -15.93 -14.67
N ILE A 65 -7.22 -15.86 -14.34
CA ILE A 65 -6.73 -15.61 -12.99
C ILE A 65 -6.21 -14.18 -12.94
N THR A 66 -6.66 -13.45 -11.94
CA THR A 66 -6.13 -12.12 -11.66
C THR A 66 -4.74 -12.26 -11.02
N PRO A 67 -3.73 -11.50 -11.42
CA PRO A 67 -2.44 -11.51 -10.73
C PRO A 67 -2.59 -11.21 -9.24
N TYR A 68 -1.69 -11.80 -8.43
CA TYR A 68 -1.65 -11.69 -6.96
C TYR A 68 -2.83 -12.34 -6.20
N THR A 69 -3.70 -13.09 -6.87
CA THR A 69 -4.84 -13.76 -6.22
C THR A 69 -4.63 -15.26 -5.97
N ILE A 70 -3.47 -15.80 -6.32
CA ILE A 70 -3.10 -17.19 -5.99
C ILE A 70 -2.28 -17.18 -4.72
N PHE A 71 -2.67 -18.02 -3.76
CA PHE A 71 -1.97 -18.26 -2.51
C PHE A 71 -1.60 -19.73 -2.39
N TYR A 72 -0.34 -20.00 -2.03
CA TYR A 72 0.21 -21.35 -1.86
C TYR A 72 1.18 -21.38 -0.68
N PRO A 73 1.44 -22.57 -0.07
CA PRO A 73 2.33 -22.68 1.08
C PRO A 73 3.75 -22.18 0.78
N ASP A 74 4.33 -21.40 1.68
CA ASP A 74 5.69 -20.88 1.60
C ASP A 74 6.77 -21.94 1.95
N THR A 75 6.36 -23.08 2.51
CA THR A 75 7.22 -24.19 2.93
C THR A 75 7.85 -24.96 1.77
N ASP A 76 7.17 -25.04 0.64
CA ASP A 76 7.55 -25.87 -0.50
C ASP A 76 7.79 -25.05 -1.76
N LYS A 77 9.00 -25.17 -2.33
CA LYS A 77 9.30 -24.57 -3.64
C LYS A 77 8.98 -25.59 -4.75
N PRO A 78 8.12 -25.22 -5.72
CA PRO A 78 7.79 -26.11 -6.83
C PRO A 78 9.03 -26.42 -7.67
N GLN A 79 9.19 -27.69 -8.04
CA GLN A 79 10.33 -28.18 -8.82
C GLN A 79 10.14 -27.97 -10.33
N SER A 80 8.90 -27.99 -10.81
CA SER A 80 8.56 -27.86 -12.21
C SER A 80 8.83 -26.44 -12.74
N LYS A 81 9.61 -26.33 -13.83
CA LYS A 81 9.85 -25.05 -14.52
C LYS A 81 8.55 -24.39 -15.02
N ASP A 82 7.58 -25.19 -15.46
CA ASP A 82 6.29 -24.67 -15.93
C ASP A 82 5.51 -24.04 -14.80
N ILE A 83 5.52 -24.64 -13.61
CA ILE A 83 4.90 -24.07 -12.42
C ILE A 83 5.64 -22.81 -11.98
N GLN A 84 6.98 -22.80 -11.96
CA GLN A 84 7.76 -21.60 -11.64
C GLN A 84 7.45 -20.44 -12.59
N ASN A 85 7.36 -20.72 -13.90
CA ASN A 85 6.95 -19.72 -14.89
C ASN A 85 5.50 -19.24 -14.68
N PHE A 86 4.59 -20.15 -14.30
CA PHE A 86 3.21 -19.81 -14.00
C PHE A 86 3.11 -18.89 -12.78
N LEU A 87 3.80 -19.23 -11.68
CA LEU A 87 3.87 -18.41 -10.46
C LEU A 87 4.39 -16.99 -10.78
N LYS A 88 5.47 -16.91 -11.57
CA LYS A 88 6.04 -15.64 -12.00
C LYS A 88 5.02 -14.80 -12.79
N LYS A 89 4.34 -15.40 -13.77
CA LYS A 89 3.37 -14.71 -14.65
C LYS A 89 2.08 -14.30 -13.93
N THR A 90 1.69 -15.01 -12.89
CA THR A 90 0.50 -14.72 -12.10
C THR A 90 0.81 -13.92 -10.85
N CYS A 91 2.09 -13.63 -10.57
CA CYS A 91 2.54 -13.00 -9.33
C CYS A 91 1.91 -13.70 -8.11
N ALA A 92 1.92 -15.05 -8.11
CA ALA A 92 1.33 -15.82 -7.04
C ALA A 92 2.09 -15.61 -5.73
N GLN A 93 1.38 -15.63 -4.61
CA GLN A 93 1.90 -15.28 -3.30
C GLN A 93 2.16 -16.54 -2.44
N ALA A 94 3.42 -16.75 -2.07
CA ALA A 94 3.76 -17.70 -1.03
C ALA A 94 3.24 -17.19 0.32
N THR A 95 2.54 -18.03 1.08
CA THR A 95 1.80 -17.62 2.26
C THR A 95 1.84 -18.72 3.32
N ASP A 96 1.79 -18.36 4.60
CA ASP A 96 1.70 -19.31 5.69
C ASP A 96 0.34 -20.01 5.68
N PHE A 97 0.35 -21.34 5.51
CA PHE A 97 -0.81 -22.23 5.57
C PHE A 97 -0.89 -23.02 6.88
N SER A 98 -0.03 -22.73 7.86
CA SER A 98 -0.02 -23.43 9.16
C SER A 98 -1.31 -23.21 9.96
N ASN A 99 -1.96 -22.05 9.78
CA ASN A 99 -3.25 -21.72 10.41
C ASN A 99 -4.29 -21.30 9.34
N PRO A 100 -4.99 -22.29 8.72
CA PRO A 100 -5.98 -21.97 7.68
C PRO A 100 -7.14 -21.10 8.14
N ALA A 101 -7.59 -21.22 9.39
CA ALA A 101 -8.67 -20.38 9.91
C ALA A 101 -8.27 -18.90 9.95
N GLU A 102 -7.05 -18.61 10.39
CA GLU A 102 -6.52 -17.24 10.38
C GLU A 102 -6.30 -16.73 8.94
N LEU A 103 -5.78 -17.58 8.04
CA LEU A 103 -5.64 -17.21 6.63
C LEU A 103 -6.98 -16.82 6.01
N LEU A 104 -8.04 -17.61 6.26
CA LEU A 104 -9.40 -17.30 5.79
C LEU A 104 -9.91 -15.97 6.35
N ARG A 105 -9.71 -15.73 7.65
CA ARG A 105 -10.05 -14.46 8.31
C ARG A 105 -9.34 -13.28 7.66
N LEU A 106 -8.02 -13.37 7.46
CA LEU A 106 -7.23 -12.30 6.82
C LEU A 106 -7.68 -12.05 5.37
N LEU A 107 -7.89 -13.11 4.59
CA LEU A 107 -8.34 -12.99 3.20
C LEU A 107 -9.75 -12.37 3.11
N SER A 108 -10.67 -12.67 4.02
CA SER A 108 -12.02 -12.09 4.03
C SER A 108 -11.99 -10.57 4.15
N LYS A 109 -11.01 -10.06 4.88
CA LYS A 109 -10.80 -8.62 5.12
C LYS A 109 -9.87 -7.96 4.09
N ALA A 110 -8.95 -8.73 3.46
CA ALA A 110 -7.98 -8.21 2.50
C ALA A 110 -8.51 -8.12 1.06
N LEU A 111 -9.50 -8.94 0.69
CA LEU A 111 -9.98 -9.09 -0.69
C LEU A 111 -11.09 -8.08 -1.07
N PHE A 112 -11.11 -6.91 -0.48
CA PHE A 112 -12.05 -5.86 -0.86
C PHE A 112 -11.73 -5.24 -2.23
N ARG A 113 -12.74 -4.66 -2.87
CA ARG A 113 -12.59 -3.91 -4.12
C ARG A 113 -12.20 -2.46 -3.84
N GLY A 114 -11.45 -1.87 -4.76
CA GLY A 114 -11.05 -0.46 -4.68
C GLY A 114 -9.74 -0.25 -3.94
N GLN A 115 -9.37 1.03 -3.84
CA GLN A 115 -8.18 1.52 -3.17
C GLN A 115 -8.63 2.60 -2.20
N TYR A 116 -8.28 2.46 -0.93
CA TYR A 116 -8.71 3.38 0.12
C TYR A 116 -7.49 3.78 0.95
N GLY A 117 -7.12 5.03 0.83
CA GLY A 117 -6.07 5.65 1.61
C GLY A 117 -6.26 7.17 1.63
N ASP A 118 -5.95 7.76 2.76
CA ASP A 118 -5.97 9.19 3.03
C ASP A 118 -4.91 9.48 4.10
N LYS A 119 -4.73 10.74 4.45
CA LYS A 119 -3.78 11.15 5.49
C LYS A 119 -4.30 12.32 6.29
N LEU A 120 -3.88 12.35 7.54
CA LEU A 120 -4.01 13.50 8.43
C LEU A 120 -2.71 14.31 8.32
N VAL A 121 -2.82 15.51 7.80
CA VAL A 121 -1.67 16.37 7.49
C VAL A 121 -1.27 17.26 8.69
N PRO A 122 -0.05 17.81 8.73
CA PRO A 122 0.44 18.60 9.85
C PRO A 122 -0.45 19.79 10.24
N ILE A 123 -1.09 20.45 9.29
CA ILE A 123 -1.99 21.58 9.54
C ILE A 123 -3.26 21.19 10.32
N ASP A 124 -3.59 19.90 10.36
CA ASP A 124 -4.72 19.35 11.13
C ASP A 124 -4.34 18.94 12.56
N MET A 125 -3.10 19.21 12.99
CA MET A 125 -2.63 18.93 14.34
C MET A 125 -2.90 20.09 15.30
N ILE A 126 -3.27 19.74 16.51
CA ILE A 126 -3.47 20.68 17.62
C ILE A 126 -2.38 20.40 18.64
N VAL A 127 -1.51 21.38 18.87
CA VAL A 127 -0.48 21.30 19.92
C VAL A 127 -1.11 21.59 21.26
N ASN A 128 -0.77 20.80 22.28
CA ASN A 128 -1.26 20.98 23.63
C ASN A 128 -0.83 22.36 24.17
N PRO A 129 -1.76 23.19 24.68
CA PRO A 129 -1.45 24.53 25.21
C PRO A 129 -0.45 24.53 26.38
N ALA A 130 -0.28 23.41 27.09
CA ALA A 130 0.72 23.28 28.14
C ALA A 130 2.17 23.16 27.63
N PHE A 131 2.37 22.93 26.33
CA PHE A 131 3.71 22.94 25.73
C PHE A 131 4.18 24.39 25.54
N THR A 132 5.30 24.73 26.16
CA THR A 132 5.85 26.10 26.17
C THR A 132 7.07 26.27 25.25
N GLY A 133 7.44 25.24 24.49
CA GLY A 133 8.54 25.28 23.53
C GLY A 133 8.19 26.04 22.25
N LYS A 134 9.12 26.03 21.29
CA LYS A 134 8.89 26.61 19.98
C LYS A 134 8.02 25.69 19.13
N VAL A 135 7.04 26.25 18.45
CA VAL A 135 6.12 25.56 17.54
C VAL A 135 6.19 26.24 16.18
N ARG A 136 6.39 25.45 15.12
CA ARG A 136 6.42 25.95 13.75
C ARG A 136 5.67 24.97 12.83
N TYR A 137 4.66 25.46 12.14
CA TYR A 137 3.98 24.73 11.09
C TYR A 137 4.64 25.04 9.74
N ASN A 138 5.19 24.04 9.09
CA ASN A 138 5.79 24.13 7.76
C ASN A 138 4.78 23.60 6.71
N GLY A 139 3.63 24.26 6.61
CA GLY A 139 2.56 23.90 5.68
C GLY A 139 2.08 22.46 5.85
N TYR A 140 2.10 21.71 4.77
CA TYR A 140 1.73 20.29 4.73
C TYR A 140 2.89 19.33 4.97
N GLU A 141 4.13 19.86 5.06
CA GLU A 141 5.33 19.04 5.18
C GLU A 141 5.48 18.50 6.61
N ASN A 142 5.59 19.38 7.58
CA ASN A 142 5.74 18.96 8.97
C ASN A 142 5.32 20.03 10.00
N LEU A 143 5.08 19.58 11.21
CA LEU A 143 5.00 20.38 12.43
C LEU A 143 6.32 20.21 13.19
N GLU A 144 7.08 21.29 13.37
CA GLU A 144 8.31 21.32 14.17
C GLU A 144 8.03 21.77 15.60
N LEU A 145 8.57 21.03 16.55
CA LEU A 145 8.51 21.31 17.99
C LEU A 145 9.92 21.26 18.55
N LEU A 146 10.31 22.31 19.28
CA LEU A 146 11.62 22.37 19.94
C LEU A 146 11.42 22.82 21.39
N GLY A 147 11.78 21.99 22.36
CA GLY A 147 11.64 22.32 23.77
C GLY A 147 11.76 21.16 24.73
N LYS A 148 11.24 21.36 25.93
CA LYS A 148 11.19 20.35 26.99
C LYS A 148 9.79 19.75 27.03
N TYR A 149 9.72 18.43 26.95
CA TYR A 149 8.46 17.66 26.98
C TYR A 149 8.13 17.10 28.35
N GLY A 150 9.11 17.14 29.30
CA GLY A 150 8.97 16.64 30.67
C GLY A 150 9.72 15.33 30.91
N GLN A 151 9.74 14.86 32.16
CA GLN A 151 10.37 13.57 32.51
C GLN A 151 9.49 12.38 32.15
N ASP A 152 8.17 12.53 32.30
CA ASP A 152 7.17 11.53 31.97
C ASP A 152 6.49 11.87 30.64
N PHE A 153 5.91 10.85 30.00
CA PHE A 153 5.09 11.06 28.80
C PHE A 153 3.89 11.96 29.14
N ARG A 154 3.72 13.00 28.33
CA ARG A 154 2.63 13.97 28.44
C ARG A 154 2.00 14.19 27.07
N PRO A 155 0.67 14.46 27.03
CA PRO A 155 -0.01 14.81 25.79
C PRO A 155 0.66 16.02 25.11
N LEU A 156 1.05 15.85 23.84
CA LEU A 156 1.74 16.89 23.07
C LEU A 156 0.93 17.34 21.87
N ILE A 157 0.38 16.40 21.09
CA ILE A 157 -0.38 16.66 19.87
C ILE A 157 -1.63 15.80 19.85
N SER A 158 -2.72 16.35 19.30
CA SER A 158 -3.89 15.58 18.87
C SER A 158 -4.23 15.94 17.42
N TRP A 159 -4.71 14.97 16.65
CA TRP A 159 -5.27 15.25 15.32
C TRP A 159 -6.71 15.70 15.44
N LYS A 160 -7.08 16.69 14.64
CA LYS A 160 -8.40 17.32 14.63
C LYS A 160 -9.49 16.37 14.13
N TYR A 161 -9.16 15.47 13.23
CA TYR A 161 -10.11 14.56 12.60
C TYR A 161 -9.90 13.13 13.09
N ASN A 162 -11.01 12.43 13.28
CA ASN A 162 -11.03 11.02 13.60
C ASN A 162 -11.04 10.16 12.33
N ILE A 163 -10.52 8.96 12.45
CA ILE A 163 -10.48 7.95 11.38
C ILE A 163 -11.67 7.00 11.61
N ARG A 164 -12.37 6.61 10.55
CA ARG A 164 -13.41 5.59 10.66
C ARG A 164 -12.82 4.21 10.41
N ALA A 165 -13.13 3.27 11.31
CA ALA A 165 -12.80 1.86 11.18
C ALA A 165 -14.05 0.99 11.38
N SER A 166 -14.07 -0.20 10.80
CA SER A 166 -15.13 -1.18 10.99
C SER A 166 -14.53 -2.59 11.09
N GLU A 167 -15.33 -3.51 11.63
CA GLU A 167 -14.98 -4.92 11.72
C GLU A 167 -14.64 -5.57 10.36
N PHE A 168 -15.21 -5.04 9.26
CA PHE A 168 -14.98 -5.55 7.90
C PHE A 168 -13.81 -4.87 7.17
N ASN A 169 -13.43 -3.67 7.62
CA ASN A 169 -12.44 -2.82 6.97
C ASN A 169 -11.40 -2.33 7.98
N PRO A 170 -10.47 -3.19 8.41
CA PRO A 170 -9.41 -2.80 9.31
C PRO A 170 -8.50 -1.75 8.69
N VAL A 171 -8.00 -0.84 9.53
CA VAL A 171 -7.18 0.29 9.12
C VAL A 171 -5.71 0.03 9.45
N GLU A 172 -4.85 0.40 8.53
CA GLU A 172 -3.41 0.47 8.73
C GLU A 172 -2.99 1.93 8.86
N LEU A 173 -2.19 2.24 9.88
CA LEU A 173 -1.61 3.56 10.11
C LEU A 173 -0.11 3.52 9.83
N TRP A 174 0.39 4.54 9.15
CA TRP A 174 1.81 4.80 8.98
C TRP A 174 2.09 6.25 9.35
N PHE A 175 3.04 6.46 10.26
CA PHE A 175 3.28 7.76 10.88
C PHE A 175 4.68 8.28 10.53
N GLU A 176 4.75 9.45 9.89
CA GLU A 176 5.99 10.13 9.55
C GLU A 176 6.48 11.00 10.71
N TYR A 177 7.73 10.80 11.14
CA TYR A 177 8.36 11.64 12.15
C TYR A 177 9.88 11.56 12.11
N GLU A 178 10.52 12.64 12.58
CA GLU A 178 11.94 12.70 12.93
C GLU A 178 12.06 13.21 14.37
N LYS A 179 12.98 12.68 15.15
CA LYS A 179 13.20 13.09 16.54
C LYS A 179 14.66 13.02 16.95
N ASP A 180 15.05 13.90 17.87
CA ASP A 180 16.34 13.77 18.56
C ASP A 180 16.34 12.52 19.45
N TRP A 181 17.53 11.99 19.73
CA TRP A 181 17.70 10.85 20.64
C TRP A 181 17.36 11.19 22.10
N THR A 182 17.37 12.50 22.47
CA THR A 182 17.07 13.03 23.81
C THR A 182 15.57 13.12 24.12
N CYS A 183 14.72 12.98 23.13
CA CYS A 183 13.28 12.91 23.32
C CYS A 183 12.72 11.55 22.87
N ASP A 184 11.60 11.18 23.48
CA ASP A 184 10.88 9.95 23.16
C ASP A 184 9.42 10.25 22.93
N ILE A 185 8.77 9.47 22.08
CA ILE A 185 7.36 9.64 21.68
C ILE A 185 6.60 8.34 21.77
N ARG A 186 5.28 8.44 21.95
CA ARG A 186 4.36 7.32 21.78
C ARG A 186 3.04 7.79 21.18
N LEU A 187 2.46 6.97 20.34
CA LEU A 187 1.17 7.23 19.71
C LEU A 187 0.06 6.61 20.55
N ILE A 188 -0.97 7.39 20.89
CA ILE A 188 -2.14 6.94 21.62
C ILE A 188 -3.31 6.87 20.65
N VAL A 189 -3.87 5.69 20.52
CA VAL A 189 -5.00 5.40 19.62
C VAL A 189 -6.20 4.96 20.45
N ARG A 190 -7.29 5.71 20.35
CA ARG A 190 -8.54 5.45 21.10
C ARG A 190 -9.69 5.17 20.15
N ASN A 191 -10.35 4.04 20.34
CA ASN A 191 -11.58 3.74 19.65
C ASN A 191 -12.76 4.39 20.40
N ILE A 192 -13.45 5.30 19.74
CA ILE A 192 -14.64 6.01 20.25
C ILE A 192 -15.86 5.28 19.74
N GLN A 193 -16.79 4.94 20.64
CA GLN A 193 -18.03 4.28 20.29
C GLN A 193 -18.88 5.15 19.36
N ASP A 194 -19.49 4.55 18.35
CA ASP A 194 -20.43 5.22 17.45
C ASP A 194 -21.56 5.90 18.24
N GLY A 195 -21.84 7.17 17.91
CA GLY A 195 -22.84 7.98 18.60
C GLY A 195 -22.39 8.62 19.93
N SER A 196 -21.15 8.38 20.36
CA SER A 196 -20.54 9.02 21.54
C SER A 196 -19.47 10.05 21.12
N THR A 197 -19.28 11.06 21.97
CA THR A 197 -18.21 12.05 21.81
C THR A 197 -17.08 11.89 22.84
N ALA A 198 -17.30 11.08 23.88
CA ALA A 198 -16.40 10.99 25.03
C ALA A 198 -16.05 9.56 25.46
N ASN A 199 -16.92 8.58 25.19
CA ASN A 199 -16.70 7.22 25.65
C ASN A 199 -15.80 6.47 24.65
N PHE A 200 -14.59 6.16 25.07
CA PHE A 200 -13.74 5.24 24.32
C PHE A 200 -13.88 3.82 24.88
N VAL A 201 -13.91 2.84 23.96
CA VAL A 201 -14.07 1.42 24.28
C VAL A 201 -12.75 0.68 24.33
N LYS A 202 -11.72 1.25 23.69
CA LYS A 202 -10.38 0.65 23.63
C LYS A 202 -9.33 1.73 23.50
N GLU A 203 -8.21 1.58 24.23
CA GLU A 203 -7.02 2.42 24.09
C GLU A 203 -5.83 1.52 23.78
N ARG A 204 -4.99 1.95 22.84
CA ARG A 204 -3.71 1.33 22.53
C ARG A 204 -2.62 2.38 22.59
N VAL A 205 -1.48 1.98 23.10
CA VAL A 205 -0.28 2.79 23.18
C VAL A 205 0.78 2.15 22.31
N PHE A 206 1.26 2.86 21.29
CA PHE A 206 2.29 2.40 20.40
C PHE A 206 3.58 3.16 20.64
N THR A 207 4.65 2.43 20.92
CA THR A 207 6.00 2.96 21.14
C THR A 207 6.71 3.21 19.80
N VAL A 208 7.88 3.84 19.86
CA VAL A 208 8.76 4.01 18.69
C VAL A 208 9.10 2.65 18.05
N GLU A 209 9.24 1.60 18.86
CA GLU A 209 9.52 0.24 18.35
C GLU A 209 8.33 -0.32 17.56
N ASP A 210 7.11 -0.19 18.10
CA ASP A 210 5.89 -0.63 17.41
C ASP A 210 5.70 0.13 16.09
N MET A 211 6.01 1.43 16.09
CA MET A 211 5.89 2.29 14.92
C MET A 211 6.91 2.02 13.82
N LYS A 212 7.94 1.18 14.02
CA LYS A 212 8.86 0.76 12.94
C LYS A 212 8.13 0.05 11.81
N SER A 213 7.03 -0.60 12.11
CA SER A 213 6.12 -1.21 11.14
C SER A 213 4.81 -0.43 11.07
N ALA A 214 4.04 -0.67 10.02
CA ALA A 214 2.70 -0.13 9.93
C ALA A 214 1.80 -0.72 11.04
N LEU A 215 1.00 0.13 11.69
CA LEU A 215 0.14 -0.25 12.80
C LEU A 215 -1.21 -0.71 12.27
N VAL A 216 -1.51 -1.99 12.38
CA VAL A 216 -2.81 -2.54 11.95
C VAL A 216 -3.81 -2.50 13.10
N LEU A 217 -4.93 -1.82 12.87
CA LEU A 217 -6.07 -1.70 13.78
C LEU A 217 -7.19 -2.59 13.25
N ASP A 218 -7.19 -3.84 13.69
CA ASP A 218 -8.15 -4.88 13.30
C ASP A 218 -9.02 -5.24 14.51
N ASP A 219 -10.13 -4.53 14.65
CA ASP A 219 -11.12 -4.74 15.70
C ASP A 219 -12.36 -5.42 15.12
N ASP A 220 -13.10 -6.13 15.96
CA ASP A 220 -14.34 -6.82 15.65
C ASP A 220 -15.60 -5.94 15.87
N PHE A 221 -15.40 -4.63 15.89
CA PHE A 221 -16.46 -3.63 16.04
C PHE A 221 -16.16 -2.35 15.25
N SER A 222 -17.21 -1.65 14.85
CA SER A 222 -17.13 -0.35 14.19
C SER A 222 -16.91 0.78 15.21
N SER A 223 -16.04 1.73 14.86
CA SER A 223 -15.72 2.87 15.74
C SER A 223 -15.14 4.06 14.97
N PHE A 224 -15.06 5.21 15.64
CA PHE A 224 -14.16 6.28 15.26
C PHE A 224 -12.85 6.15 16.04
N ILE A 225 -11.74 6.35 15.38
CA ILE A 225 -10.40 6.30 15.97
C ILE A 225 -9.89 7.72 16.14
N SER A 226 -9.67 8.12 17.39
CA SER A 226 -8.96 9.34 17.76
C SER A 226 -7.48 9.01 17.95
N VAL A 227 -6.61 9.84 17.38
CA VAL A 227 -5.16 9.67 17.50
C VAL A 227 -4.57 10.87 18.21
N SER A 228 -3.62 10.63 19.12
CA SER A 228 -2.83 11.65 19.78
C SER A 228 -1.40 11.18 20.01
N LEU A 229 -0.49 12.12 20.18
CA LEU A 229 0.93 11.88 20.45
C LEU A 229 1.27 12.37 21.83
N GLU A 230 1.98 11.57 22.59
CA GLU A 230 2.65 11.97 23.82
C GLU A 230 4.16 11.97 23.63
N ALA A 231 4.83 12.86 24.36
CA ALA A 231 6.28 12.95 24.36
C ALA A 231 6.84 13.11 25.76
N ARG A 232 8.13 12.77 25.91
CA ARG A 232 8.96 13.03 27.10
C ARG A 232 10.38 13.41 26.69
N GLY A 233 11.18 13.93 27.63
CA GLY A 233 12.55 14.38 27.38
C GLY A 233 12.61 15.82 26.89
N GLU A 234 13.57 16.10 26.04
CA GLU A 234 13.78 17.42 25.42
C GLU A 234 14.46 17.28 24.06
N GLY A 235 14.32 18.27 23.18
CA GLY A 235 14.97 18.28 21.89
C GLY A 235 14.05 18.72 20.76
N HIS A 236 14.45 18.36 19.55
CA HIS A 236 13.73 18.66 18.33
C HIS A 236 12.88 17.46 17.89
N LEU A 237 11.65 17.74 17.50
CA LEU A 237 10.69 16.77 17.00
C LEU A 237 10.04 17.37 15.76
N LYS A 238 10.07 16.64 14.65
CA LYS A 238 9.31 16.96 13.43
C LYS A 238 8.27 15.89 13.21
N ILE A 239 7.06 16.29 12.95
CA ILE A 239 5.91 15.42 12.74
C ILE A 239 5.34 15.68 11.36
N GLY A 240 5.43 14.67 10.51
CA GLY A 240 4.85 14.65 9.17
C GLY A 240 3.41 14.15 9.15
N ALA A 241 2.99 13.56 8.05
CA ALA A 241 1.65 13.03 7.90
C ALA A 241 1.42 11.74 8.71
N LEU A 242 0.17 11.51 9.10
CA LEU A 242 -0.32 10.23 9.55
C LEU A 242 -1.17 9.63 8.43
N HIS A 243 -0.60 8.70 7.69
CA HIS A 243 -1.29 7.97 6.63
C HIS A 243 -2.25 6.95 7.22
N GLN A 244 -3.42 6.84 6.64
CA GLN A 244 -4.44 5.86 6.97
C GLN A 244 -4.88 5.14 5.70
N ARG A 245 -4.91 3.81 5.73
CA ARG A 245 -5.36 3.01 4.60
C ARG A 245 -6.07 1.76 5.06
N LEU A 246 -7.00 1.24 4.25
CA LEU A 246 -7.54 -0.08 4.52
C LEU A 246 -6.42 -1.11 4.31
N THR A 247 -6.20 -1.94 5.32
CA THR A 247 -5.10 -2.91 5.26
C THR A 247 -5.43 -4.07 4.33
N ARG A 248 -4.44 -4.51 3.57
CA ARG A 248 -4.41 -5.82 2.90
C ARG A 248 -3.43 -6.76 3.59
N TYR A 249 -3.04 -6.41 4.82
CA TYR A 249 -2.05 -7.14 5.61
C TYR A 249 -0.75 -7.35 4.80
N GLN A 250 -0.25 -8.59 4.76
CA GLN A 250 0.94 -8.95 3.98
C GLN A 250 0.67 -9.12 2.46
N PHE A 251 -0.58 -9.04 2.01
CA PHE A 251 -0.93 -9.31 0.61
C PHE A 251 -0.79 -8.11 -0.32
N GLY A 252 -0.44 -6.95 0.19
CA GLY A 252 -0.16 -5.75 -0.61
C GLY A 252 -0.58 -4.43 0.05
N LYS A 253 -0.34 -3.33 -0.64
CA LYS A 253 -0.72 -1.97 -0.23
C LYS A 253 -1.63 -1.35 -1.29
N TYR A 254 -2.80 -0.85 -0.90
CA TYR A 254 -3.89 -0.34 -1.78
C TYR A 254 -4.48 -1.38 -2.72
N VAL A 255 -3.66 -2.20 -3.35
CA VAL A 255 -4.04 -3.34 -4.20
C VAL A 255 -3.25 -4.57 -3.76
N LEU A 256 -3.72 -5.77 -4.10
CA LEU A 256 -2.93 -6.98 -3.90
C LEU A 256 -1.62 -6.87 -4.69
N GLY A 257 -0.49 -7.14 -4.05
CA GLY A 257 0.84 -7.01 -4.65
C GLY A 257 1.39 -5.58 -4.75
N GLY A 258 0.67 -4.56 -4.27
CA GLY A 258 1.21 -3.22 -4.13
C GLY A 258 2.34 -3.17 -3.09
N GLY A 259 3.38 -2.39 -3.36
CA GLY A 259 4.54 -2.22 -2.49
C GLY A 259 4.80 -0.77 -2.13
N ILE A 260 5.71 -0.56 -1.20
CA ILE A 260 6.13 0.74 -0.69
C ILE A 260 7.66 0.79 -0.65
N ILE A 261 8.22 1.94 -1.06
CA ILE A 261 9.60 2.36 -0.80
C ILE A 261 9.50 3.40 0.30
N HIS A 262 10.29 3.29 1.35
CA HIS A 262 10.34 4.30 2.42
C HIS A 262 11.78 4.61 2.82
N ASN A 263 12.02 5.82 3.32
CA ASN A 263 13.29 6.28 3.83
C ASN A 263 13.33 6.29 5.38
N GLU A 264 14.43 6.79 5.95
CA GLU A 264 14.60 6.92 7.40
C GLU A 264 13.65 7.94 8.04
N LYS A 265 13.19 8.93 7.29
CA LYS A 265 12.17 9.89 7.71
C LYS A 265 10.75 9.33 7.65
N ARG A 266 10.62 8.08 7.19
CA ARG A 266 9.37 7.37 7.03
C ARG A 266 8.48 7.91 5.92
N GLU A 267 9.03 8.74 5.04
CA GLU A 267 8.37 9.16 3.80
C GLU A 267 8.24 7.98 2.84
N GLU A 268 7.13 7.91 2.11
CA GLU A 268 6.78 6.78 1.24
C GLU A 268 6.69 7.17 -0.23
N ILE A 269 7.09 6.26 -1.12
CA ILE A 269 6.68 6.20 -2.53
C ILE A 269 6.07 4.82 -2.77
N ASN A 270 4.83 4.79 -3.24
CA ASN A 270 4.09 3.56 -3.49
C ASN A 270 4.30 3.08 -4.92
N TYR A 271 4.37 1.77 -5.12
CA TYR A 271 4.46 1.16 -6.44
C TYR A 271 3.57 -0.07 -6.58
N PHE A 272 3.19 -0.37 -7.82
CA PHE A 272 2.45 -1.58 -8.16
C PHE A 272 2.89 -2.09 -9.53
N PHE A 273 3.24 -3.36 -9.60
CA PHE A 273 3.56 -4.05 -10.85
C PHE A 273 2.37 -4.90 -11.32
N TYR A 274 2.06 -4.82 -12.61
CA TYR A 274 1.11 -5.70 -13.28
C TYR A 274 1.80 -6.46 -14.40
N PRO A 275 1.77 -7.81 -14.41
CA PRO A 275 2.56 -8.63 -15.34
C PRO A 275 2.05 -8.59 -16.78
N GLY A 276 0.79 -8.22 -17.02
CA GLY A 276 0.21 -8.18 -18.36
C GLY A 276 0.32 -9.49 -19.13
N ASP A 277 0.65 -9.37 -20.41
CA ASP A 277 0.90 -10.51 -21.30
C ASP A 277 2.36 -11.00 -21.29
N PHE A 278 3.21 -10.43 -20.46
CA PHE A 278 4.65 -10.68 -20.38
C PHE A 278 5.42 -10.37 -21.67
N LYS A 279 4.92 -9.43 -22.47
CA LYS A 279 5.58 -8.97 -23.71
C LYS A 279 5.91 -7.49 -23.61
N PRO A 280 6.99 -7.04 -24.25
CA PRO A 280 7.33 -5.62 -24.27
C PRO A 280 6.24 -4.77 -24.97
N PRO A 281 6.11 -3.49 -24.58
CA PRO A 281 6.98 -2.75 -23.65
C PRO A 281 6.55 -2.90 -22.18
N LEU A 282 7.48 -2.62 -21.25
CA LEU A 282 7.13 -2.30 -19.85
C LEU A 282 6.73 -0.82 -19.79
N ASN A 283 5.49 -0.57 -19.41
CA ASN A 283 4.96 0.80 -19.25
C ASN A 283 5.14 1.27 -17.80
N ILE A 284 5.83 2.38 -17.61
CA ILE A 284 6.02 3.00 -16.30
C ILE A 284 5.17 4.26 -16.26
N TYR A 285 4.27 4.35 -15.29
CA TYR A 285 3.38 5.49 -15.13
C TYR A 285 3.55 6.12 -13.75
N PHE A 286 3.78 7.42 -13.75
CA PHE A 286 3.83 8.25 -12.56
C PHE A 286 2.52 9.01 -12.41
N SER A 287 1.84 8.83 -11.29
CA SER A 287 0.57 9.49 -10.97
C SER A 287 0.74 11.01 -10.86
N GLY A 288 -0.30 11.74 -11.22
CA GLY A 288 -0.37 13.18 -11.01
C GLY A 288 -0.56 13.55 -9.54
N TYR A 289 -0.63 14.87 -9.27
CA TYR A 289 -0.97 15.39 -7.94
C TYR A 289 -2.34 14.86 -7.49
N ARG A 290 -2.36 14.26 -6.30
CA ARG A 290 -3.58 13.67 -5.78
C ARG A 290 -3.53 13.57 -4.24
N ARG A 291 -4.49 14.19 -3.57
CA ARG A 291 -4.58 14.13 -2.10
C ARG A 291 -4.96 12.72 -1.61
N ALA A 292 -5.96 12.09 -2.24
CA ALA A 292 -6.34 10.73 -1.92
C ALA A 292 -5.22 9.76 -2.34
N GLU A 293 -4.84 8.86 -1.44
CA GLU A 293 -3.78 7.90 -1.69
C GLU A 293 -4.27 6.70 -2.52
N GLY A 294 -3.37 6.14 -3.33
CA GLY A 294 -3.64 5.02 -4.22
C GLY A 294 -3.24 5.33 -5.67
N PHE A 295 -3.19 4.29 -6.49
CA PHE A 295 -2.69 4.36 -7.86
C PHE A 295 -3.70 4.97 -8.82
N GLU A 296 -3.26 5.98 -9.59
CA GLU A 296 -4.00 6.55 -10.70
C GLU A 296 -3.74 5.74 -11.99
N GLY A 297 -4.67 5.83 -12.94
CA GLY A 297 -4.48 5.26 -14.29
C GLY A 297 -4.58 3.74 -14.39
N PHE A 298 -4.81 3.03 -13.29
CA PHE A 298 -4.83 1.57 -13.25
C PHE A 298 -5.71 0.94 -14.34
N GLY A 299 -6.97 1.38 -14.46
CA GLY A 299 -7.90 0.83 -15.47
C GLY A 299 -7.48 1.14 -16.91
N MET A 300 -6.98 2.35 -17.16
CA MET A 300 -6.52 2.80 -18.47
C MET A 300 -5.31 1.98 -18.93
N ILE A 301 -4.26 1.88 -18.12
CA ILE A 301 -3.02 1.20 -18.49
C ILE A 301 -3.23 -0.30 -18.60
N ARG A 302 -4.04 -0.89 -17.71
CA ARG A 302 -4.41 -2.31 -17.78
C ARG A 302 -5.08 -2.66 -19.13
N SER A 303 -5.83 -1.74 -19.73
CA SER A 303 -6.50 -1.99 -21.01
C SER A 303 -5.54 -2.23 -22.18
N PHE A 304 -4.26 -1.82 -22.05
CA PHE A 304 -3.22 -2.08 -23.06
C PHE A 304 -2.76 -3.55 -23.09
N GLY A 305 -3.02 -4.30 -22.01
CA GLY A 305 -2.66 -5.71 -21.91
C GLY A 305 -1.18 -6.00 -21.66
N ALA A 306 -0.30 -5.02 -21.84
CA ALA A 306 1.14 -5.13 -21.62
C ALA A 306 1.51 -5.00 -20.13
N PRO A 307 2.73 -5.43 -19.73
CA PRO A 307 3.24 -5.19 -18.36
C PRO A 307 3.32 -3.70 -18.04
N PHE A 308 3.06 -3.36 -16.76
CA PHE A 308 3.22 -1.98 -16.31
C PHE A 308 3.64 -1.87 -14.84
N LEU A 309 4.32 -0.76 -14.52
CA LEU A 309 4.58 -0.28 -13.17
C LEU A 309 3.84 1.04 -12.96
N LEU A 310 3.09 1.16 -11.86
CA LEU A 310 2.51 2.41 -11.39
C LEU A 310 3.32 2.91 -10.20
N PHE A 311 3.62 4.19 -10.18
CA PHE A 311 4.15 4.89 -9.02
C PHE A 311 3.16 5.95 -8.54
N GLN A 312 3.07 6.11 -7.21
CA GLN A 312 2.29 7.15 -6.56
C GLN A 312 3.12 7.73 -5.42
N ASP A 313 3.21 9.05 -5.39
CA ASP A 313 3.89 9.82 -4.36
C ASP A 313 2.84 10.40 -3.41
N PRO A 314 2.71 9.87 -2.18
CA PRO A 314 1.70 10.35 -1.23
C PRO A 314 2.18 11.48 -0.33
N ARG A 315 3.42 11.94 -0.45
CA ARG A 315 4.03 12.91 0.45
C ARG A 315 3.38 14.30 0.35
N ILE A 316 3.58 15.11 1.36
CA ILE A 316 3.02 16.47 1.47
C ILE A 316 1.48 16.43 1.34
N ASP A 317 0.84 17.30 0.56
CA ASP A 317 -0.61 17.24 0.32
C ASP A 317 -0.99 16.26 -0.81
N GLY A 318 -0.25 16.23 -1.91
CA GLY A 318 -0.57 15.39 -3.07
C GLY A 318 0.63 14.89 -3.87
N GLY A 319 1.83 14.99 -3.32
CA GLY A 319 3.08 14.49 -3.88
C GLY A 319 4.22 15.51 -3.86
N ALA A 320 5.46 15.01 -3.85
CA ALA A 320 6.72 15.76 -3.87
C ALA A 320 7.50 15.52 -5.17
N PHE A 321 6.79 15.42 -6.30
CA PHE A 321 7.36 15.27 -7.64
C PHE A 321 8.26 14.04 -7.83
N TYR A 322 8.15 13.04 -6.96
CA TYR A 322 8.99 11.82 -6.97
C TYR A 322 10.47 12.07 -6.68
N LEU A 323 10.86 13.28 -6.29
CA LEU A 323 12.18 13.60 -5.78
C LEU A 323 12.27 13.23 -4.29
N GLY A 324 13.47 12.95 -3.81
CA GLY A 324 13.68 12.64 -2.41
C GLY A 324 15.15 12.50 -2.10
N ASP A 325 15.43 11.80 -1.03
CA ASP A 325 16.80 11.38 -0.71
C ASP A 325 17.23 10.17 -1.59
N ASP A 326 18.50 9.82 -1.48
CA ASP A 326 19.08 8.70 -2.23
C ASP A 326 18.32 7.37 -2.00
N CYS A 327 17.71 7.20 -0.83
CA CYS A 327 16.96 5.99 -0.50
C CYS A 327 15.69 5.88 -1.37
N LEU A 328 14.90 6.94 -1.43
CA LEU A 328 13.67 6.96 -2.23
C LEU A 328 13.96 6.90 -3.73
N GLU A 329 14.93 7.71 -4.22
CA GLU A 329 15.25 7.77 -5.64
C GLU A 329 15.92 6.49 -6.16
N ASN A 330 16.86 5.91 -5.40
CA ASN A 330 17.42 4.60 -5.72
C ASN A 330 16.35 3.50 -5.62
N GLY A 331 15.45 3.59 -4.65
CA GLY A 331 14.34 2.65 -4.51
C GLY A 331 13.49 2.60 -5.77
N VAL A 332 13.09 3.74 -6.32
CA VAL A 332 12.33 3.79 -7.60
C VAL A 332 13.14 3.17 -8.75
N ARG A 333 14.44 3.51 -8.87
CA ARG A 333 15.31 2.95 -9.91
C ARG A 333 15.46 1.43 -9.77
N ASN A 334 15.65 0.94 -8.56
CA ASN A 334 15.80 -0.49 -8.28
C ASN A 334 14.52 -1.26 -8.64
N ILE A 335 13.35 -0.75 -8.25
CA ILE A 335 12.06 -1.37 -8.61
C ILE A 335 11.90 -1.46 -10.14
N ILE A 336 12.27 -0.42 -10.87
CA ILE A 336 12.22 -0.46 -12.34
C ILE A 336 13.16 -1.53 -12.88
N GLN A 337 14.41 -1.58 -12.41
CA GLN A 337 15.42 -2.55 -12.86
C GLN A 337 15.02 -4.00 -12.53
N GLU A 338 14.55 -4.23 -11.29
CA GLU A 338 14.07 -5.56 -10.85
C GLU A 338 12.98 -6.12 -11.78
N HIS A 339 12.07 -5.25 -12.23
CA HIS A 339 10.99 -5.68 -13.12
C HIS A 339 11.42 -5.80 -14.58
N LEU A 340 12.43 -5.05 -15.03
CA LEU A 340 13.09 -5.31 -16.30
C LEU A 340 13.75 -6.69 -16.31
N ASP A 341 14.50 -7.01 -15.25
CA ASP A 341 15.19 -8.30 -15.10
C ASP A 341 14.16 -9.45 -14.98
N LEU A 342 13.10 -9.23 -14.21
CA LEU A 342 11.99 -10.16 -14.07
C LEU A 342 11.37 -10.53 -15.43
N LEU A 343 11.18 -9.55 -16.30
CA LEU A 343 10.58 -9.72 -17.62
C LEU A 343 11.59 -10.17 -18.67
N GLY A 344 12.88 -9.98 -18.43
CA GLY A 344 13.96 -10.21 -19.40
C GLY A 344 13.98 -9.14 -20.50
N PHE A 345 13.58 -7.90 -20.16
CA PHE A 345 13.53 -6.79 -21.11
C PHE A 345 14.78 -5.91 -21.00
N SER A 346 15.07 -5.20 -22.09
CA SER A 346 16.10 -4.17 -22.14
C SER A 346 15.52 -2.78 -21.90
N ASN A 347 16.36 -1.80 -21.62
CA ASN A 347 15.96 -0.40 -21.51
C ASN A 347 15.21 0.11 -22.75
N LYS A 348 15.54 -0.38 -23.95
CA LYS A 348 14.87 -0.03 -25.21
C LYS A 348 13.42 -0.52 -25.32
N GLU A 349 12.97 -1.30 -24.33
CA GLU A 349 11.60 -1.81 -24.23
C GLU A 349 10.81 -1.12 -23.11
N LEU A 350 11.35 -0.01 -22.54
CA LEU A 350 10.67 0.84 -21.57
C LEU A 350 9.90 1.97 -22.25
N ILE A 351 8.74 2.29 -21.69
CA ILE A 351 7.99 3.52 -21.98
C ILE A 351 7.69 4.19 -20.64
N PHE A 352 8.16 5.41 -20.45
CA PHE A 352 7.81 6.24 -19.30
C PHE A 352 6.65 7.14 -19.64
N SER A 353 5.72 7.30 -18.70
CA SER A 353 4.57 8.17 -18.90
C SER A 353 4.12 8.85 -17.60
N GLY A 354 3.46 10.01 -17.75
CA GLY A 354 2.93 10.74 -16.61
C GLY A 354 2.05 11.90 -17.04
N ILE A 355 1.23 12.36 -16.12
CA ILE A 355 0.38 13.55 -16.29
C ILE A 355 0.64 14.54 -15.16
N SER A 356 0.64 15.86 -15.48
CA SER A 356 0.83 16.92 -14.48
C SER A 356 2.10 16.69 -13.65
N MET A 357 2.00 16.58 -12.32
CA MET A 357 3.13 16.28 -11.43
C MET A 357 3.90 15.01 -11.85
N GLY A 358 3.20 13.95 -12.26
CA GLY A 358 3.81 12.71 -12.71
C GLY A 358 4.70 12.84 -13.96
N THR A 359 4.55 13.93 -14.73
CA THR A 359 5.45 14.20 -15.87
C THR A 359 6.88 14.46 -15.44
N TYR A 360 7.05 15.06 -14.25
CA TYR A 360 8.39 15.29 -13.71
C TYR A 360 9.06 13.96 -13.37
N GLY A 361 8.37 13.08 -12.63
CA GLY A 361 8.89 11.73 -12.35
C GLY A 361 9.23 10.95 -13.63
N ALA A 362 8.31 10.96 -14.62
CA ALA A 362 8.55 10.28 -15.89
C ALA A 362 9.81 10.80 -16.61
N MET A 363 10.01 12.11 -16.69
CA MET A 363 11.19 12.73 -17.35
C MET A 363 12.46 12.49 -16.52
N TYR A 364 12.40 12.69 -15.19
CA TYR A 364 13.55 12.53 -14.31
C TYR A 364 14.08 11.10 -14.34
N TYR A 365 13.24 10.12 -14.06
CA TYR A 365 13.68 8.73 -14.02
C TYR A 365 14.02 8.16 -15.40
N SER A 366 13.40 8.64 -16.48
CA SER A 366 13.76 8.22 -17.84
C SER A 366 15.21 8.55 -18.20
N SER A 367 15.81 9.58 -17.59
CA SER A 367 17.20 9.97 -17.84
C SER A 367 18.24 8.90 -17.42
N PHE A 368 17.84 7.99 -16.51
CA PHE A 368 18.71 6.90 -16.05
C PHE A 368 18.62 5.62 -16.89
N PHE A 369 17.63 5.50 -17.80
CA PHE A 369 17.32 4.22 -18.46
C PHE A 369 17.38 4.23 -20.00
N GLU A 370 17.55 5.35 -20.68
CA GLU A 370 17.49 5.45 -22.14
C GLU A 370 16.27 4.70 -22.78
N PRO A 371 15.04 5.03 -22.39
CA PRO A 371 13.86 4.26 -22.79
C PRO A 371 13.54 4.40 -24.28
N LYS A 372 12.60 3.56 -24.76
CA LYS A 372 12.04 3.66 -26.11
C LYS A 372 11.28 4.96 -26.33
N ALA A 373 10.52 5.43 -25.32
CA ALA A 373 9.72 6.63 -25.40
C ALA A 373 9.43 7.22 -24.01
N VAL A 374 9.20 8.53 -23.97
CA VAL A 374 8.66 9.26 -22.81
C VAL A 374 7.40 9.97 -23.28
N ILE A 375 6.26 9.67 -22.65
CA ILE A 375 4.93 10.20 -23.01
C ILE A 375 4.40 11.04 -21.85
N VAL A 376 4.39 12.37 -22.00
CA VAL A 376 4.00 13.29 -20.94
C VAL A 376 2.86 14.20 -21.38
N SER A 377 1.91 14.44 -20.49
CA SER A 377 0.81 15.36 -20.72
C SER A 377 0.78 16.45 -19.65
N LYS A 378 0.72 17.71 -20.07
CA LYS A 378 0.85 18.91 -19.21
C LYS A 378 2.18 18.91 -18.44
N PRO A 379 3.34 18.90 -19.12
CA PRO A 379 4.64 18.72 -18.49
C PRO A 379 5.00 19.88 -17.56
N LEU A 380 5.51 19.52 -16.38
CA LEU A 380 6.08 20.40 -15.39
C LEU A 380 7.60 20.22 -15.42
N THR A 381 8.32 21.14 -16.01
CA THR A 381 9.77 21.00 -16.29
C THR A 381 10.66 21.86 -15.40
N ASN A 382 10.09 22.85 -14.69
CA ASN A 382 10.85 23.76 -13.84
C ASN A 382 10.14 23.94 -12.50
N LEU A 383 10.53 23.13 -11.52
CA LEU A 383 9.95 23.16 -10.17
C LEU A 383 10.28 24.47 -9.43
N GLY A 384 11.50 25.01 -9.61
CA GLY A 384 11.87 26.28 -9.00
C GLY A 384 10.94 27.42 -9.41
N LEU A 385 10.63 27.53 -10.71
CA LEU A 385 9.69 28.55 -11.21
C LEU A 385 8.26 28.34 -10.69
N ILE A 386 7.85 27.08 -10.50
CA ILE A 386 6.54 26.75 -9.92
C ILE A 386 6.51 27.18 -8.45
N ALA A 387 7.55 26.90 -7.69
CA ALA A 387 7.70 27.30 -6.29
C ALA A 387 7.70 28.82 -6.12
N GLU A 388 8.49 29.54 -6.94
CA GLU A 388 8.54 31.02 -6.92
C GLU A 388 7.20 31.68 -7.26
N ARG A 389 6.40 31.07 -8.14
CA ARG A 389 5.10 31.58 -8.55
C ARG A 389 3.95 31.11 -7.70
N GLY A 390 4.22 30.48 -6.56
CA GLY A 390 3.28 29.83 -5.65
C GLY A 390 1.84 30.33 -5.78
N ARG A 391 0.93 29.45 -6.17
CA ARG A 391 -0.48 29.83 -6.37
C ARG A 391 -1.21 29.77 -5.04
N LEU A 392 -1.90 30.86 -4.69
CA LEU A 392 -2.76 30.90 -3.50
C LEU A 392 -3.85 29.80 -3.55
N GLU A 393 -4.23 29.36 -4.75
CA GLU A 393 -5.24 28.31 -4.96
C GLU A 393 -4.71 26.88 -4.71
N ALA A 394 -3.42 26.71 -4.67
CA ALA A 394 -2.78 25.41 -4.45
C ALA A 394 -1.55 25.50 -3.51
N PRO A 395 -1.75 25.96 -2.27
CA PRO A 395 -0.66 26.18 -1.32
C PRO A 395 0.05 24.89 -0.90
N GLY A 396 -0.56 23.73 -1.11
CA GLY A 396 0.00 22.42 -0.78
C GLY A 396 0.91 21.82 -1.86
N LEU A 397 1.23 22.56 -2.92
CA LEU A 397 2.19 22.11 -3.93
C LEU A 397 3.65 22.36 -3.52
N PHE A 398 3.86 23.14 -2.46
CA PHE A 398 5.20 23.56 -2.00
C PHE A 398 5.26 23.68 -0.49
#